data_c71717be16a4a25be4f0d8911e89f2be
#
_entry.id   c71717be16a4a25be4f0d8911e89f2be
#
_cell.length_a   1.000
_cell.length_b   1.000
_cell.length_c   1.000
_cell.angle_alpha   90.00
_cell.angle_beta   90.00
_cell.angle_gamma   90.00
#
_symmetry.space_group_name_H-M   'P 1'
#
loop_
_entity.id
_entity.type
_entity.pdbx_description
1 polymer ?
#
loop_
_entity_poly.entity_id
_entity_poly.type
_entity_poly.pdbx_seq_one_letter_code
_entity_poly.pdbx_strand_id
1 'polypeptide(L)'
;WDWYNLGRRGGSLEKGIASLEDIQAEVEAGGLVNFYWVGRIHDATVRHDRDVLAFLDDTPDIWLTTWGEAWSAWSAKRCYEYQHEANEVREQTVITFVPLQKEACTSLAEDLPWNVPLTWLLDVSNEKVHAVSTDGTSTDLPNITGAKTAQEGWWQQEDGTLVLSVVNGHAVNITLNASNVEYDVIARSDFFNNHSTAVTVAGHQTTDLFRWAKRFVDNTEVRFTWLLQPRVAEGADAWIPYAVVGIGVLSVFLMLGVLGREGLGPWSSLADRRLNENQPSANPGKRSLHANEEG
;
A
#
# COMPACT_ATOMS: atom_id res chain seq x y z
N TRP A 1 8.82 -2.44 12.22
CA TRP A 1 7.77 -1.49 11.84
C TRP A 1 6.80 -2.20 10.92
N ASP A 2 5.59 -2.38 11.41
CA ASP A 2 4.58 -3.14 10.68
C ASP A 2 3.58 -2.14 10.11
N TRP A 3 3.60 -1.94 8.81
CA TRP A 3 2.67 -1.08 8.08
C TRP A 3 1.20 -1.56 8.20
N TYR A 4 0.98 -2.84 8.55
CA TYR A 4 -0.34 -3.35 8.90
C TYR A 4 -0.94 -2.67 10.13
N ASN A 5 -0.13 -1.99 10.93
CA ASN A 5 -0.58 -1.26 12.11
C ASN A 5 -0.96 0.20 11.82
N LEU A 6 -1.00 0.64 10.59
CA LEU A 6 -1.56 1.96 10.23
C LEU A 6 -3.06 2.11 10.53
N GLY A 7 -3.67 1.07 11.02
CA GLY A 7 -5.09 1.05 11.34
C GLY A 7 -5.89 0.19 10.36
N ARG A 8 -7.04 -0.28 10.83
CA ARG A 8 -7.95 -1.13 10.05
C ARG A 8 -9.31 -0.48 9.83
N ARG A 9 -9.42 0.81 10.11
CA ARG A 9 -10.65 1.55 9.85
C ARG A 9 -10.82 1.75 8.36
N GLY A 10 -12.06 1.80 7.92
CA GLY A 10 -12.43 1.88 6.53
C GLY A 10 -13.04 0.58 6.03
N GLY A 11 -13.03 0.36 4.75
CA GLY A 11 -13.63 -0.82 4.16
C GLY A 11 -13.67 -0.77 2.64
N SER A 12 -14.59 -1.56 2.07
CA SER A 12 -14.80 -1.59 0.64
C SER A 12 -15.56 -0.35 0.16
N LEU A 13 -15.13 0.22 -0.95
CA LEU A 13 -15.87 1.24 -1.69
C LEU A 13 -16.83 0.62 -2.72
N GLU A 14 -16.92 -0.71 -2.78
CA GLU A 14 -17.77 -1.37 -3.78
C GLU A 14 -19.24 -1.17 -3.49
N LYS A 15 -19.98 -0.83 -4.52
CA LYS A 15 -21.43 -0.79 -4.48
C LYS A 15 -22.00 -2.14 -4.05
N GLY A 16 -22.83 -2.10 -2.99
CA GLY A 16 -23.47 -3.26 -2.41
C GLY A 16 -22.71 -3.91 -1.23
N ILE A 17 -21.50 -3.41 -0.92
CA ILE A 17 -20.75 -3.75 0.29
C ILE A 17 -20.78 -2.59 1.29
N ALA A 18 -20.60 -1.35 0.81
CA ALA A 18 -20.72 -0.15 1.61
C ALA A 18 -21.70 0.84 0.96
N SER A 19 -22.51 1.51 1.77
CA SER A 19 -23.29 2.65 1.33
C SER A 19 -22.46 3.94 1.39
N LEU A 20 -22.94 5.00 0.77
CA LEU A 20 -22.27 6.31 0.88
C LEU A 20 -22.30 6.80 2.34
N GLU A 21 -23.36 6.53 3.05
CA GLU A 21 -23.53 6.88 4.46
C GLU A 21 -22.52 6.17 5.36
N ASP A 22 -22.20 4.90 5.08
CA ASP A 22 -21.16 4.15 5.81
C ASP A 22 -19.77 4.79 5.59
N ILE A 23 -19.47 5.18 4.34
CA ILE A 23 -18.22 5.84 3.98
C ILE A 23 -18.11 7.21 4.66
N GLN A 24 -19.19 7.98 4.65
CA GLN A 24 -19.27 9.28 5.33
C GLN A 24 -19.01 9.13 6.83
N ALA A 25 -19.70 8.20 7.47
CA ALA A 25 -19.52 7.95 8.90
C ALA A 25 -18.08 7.56 9.28
N GLU A 26 -17.41 6.76 8.43
CA GLU A 26 -15.99 6.41 8.64
C GLU A 26 -15.06 7.62 8.51
N VAL A 27 -15.30 8.50 7.55
CA VAL A 27 -14.50 9.71 7.35
C VAL A 27 -14.75 10.72 8.49
N GLU A 28 -16.00 10.96 8.85
CA GLU A 28 -16.39 11.88 9.93
C GLU A 28 -15.84 11.47 11.31
N ALA A 29 -15.65 10.18 11.54
CA ALA A 29 -15.04 9.70 12.77
C ALA A 29 -13.54 10.05 12.91
N GLY A 30 -12.92 10.60 11.87
CA GLY A 30 -11.54 11.11 11.86
C GLY A 30 -10.45 10.02 11.90
N GLY A 31 -9.19 10.45 11.92
CA GLY A 31 -8.05 9.54 11.95
C GLY A 31 -7.67 8.97 10.58
N LEU A 32 -6.92 7.86 10.57
CA LEU A 32 -6.53 7.20 9.32
C LEU A 32 -7.61 6.22 8.86
N VAL A 33 -8.17 6.47 7.70
CA VAL A 33 -9.23 5.65 7.08
C VAL A 33 -8.71 5.05 5.78
N ASN A 34 -8.78 3.72 5.68
CA ASN A 34 -8.27 2.98 4.54
C ASN A 34 -9.42 2.36 3.77
N PHE A 35 -9.68 2.86 2.59
CA PHE A 35 -10.65 2.28 1.69
C PHE A 35 -9.97 1.43 0.61
N TYR A 36 -10.64 0.39 0.16
CA TYR A 36 -10.21 -0.38 -0.98
C TYR A 36 -11.33 -0.47 -2.01
N TRP A 37 -10.93 -0.46 -3.26
CA TRP A 37 -11.83 -0.53 -4.40
C TRP A 37 -11.35 -1.57 -5.40
N VAL A 38 -12.19 -2.56 -5.67
CA VAL A 38 -11.96 -3.57 -6.71
C VAL A 38 -12.82 -3.20 -7.90
N GLY A 39 -12.24 -2.45 -8.84
CA GLY A 39 -12.98 -1.89 -9.95
C GLY A 39 -13.53 -2.95 -10.91
N ARG A 40 -14.83 -3.15 -10.85
CA ARG A 40 -15.60 -3.77 -11.93
C ARG A 40 -16.40 -2.68 -12.60
N ILE A 41 -16.12 -2.42 -13.87
CA ILE A 41 -16.79 -1.35 -14.61
C ILE A 41 -18.20 -1.81 -14.97
N HIS A 42 -19.16 -1.42 -14.14
CA HIS A 42 -20.59 -1.46 -14.46
C HIS A 42 -21.16 -0.06 -14.23
N ASP A 43 -22.14 0.37 -15.03
CA ASP A 43 -22.74 1.71 -14.94
C ASP A 43 -23.18 2.11 -13.52
N ALA A 44 -23.66 1.13 -12.77
CA ALA A 44 -24.09 1.35 -11.40
C ALA A 44 -22.91 1.58 -10.43
N THR A 45 -21.76 0.93 -10.67
CA THR A 45 -20.52 1.14 -9.92
C THR A 45 -19.95 2.52 -10.21
N VAL A 46 -19.89 2.91 -11.49
CA VAL A 46 -19.38 4.22 -11.90
C VAL A 46 -20.17 5.37 -11.25
N ARG A 47 -21.49 5.23 -11.13
CA ARG A 47 -22.30 6.26 -10.45
C ARG A 47 -22.01 6.36 -8.97
N HIS A 48 -21.93 5.22 -8.29
CA HIS A 48 -21.57 5.18 -6.87
C HIS A 48 -20.18 5.75 -6.63
N ASP A 49 -19.20 5.38 -7.44
CA ASP A 49 -17.83 5.87 -7.35
C ASP A 49 -17.77 7.39 -7.55
N ARG A 50 -18.59 7.92 -8.45
CA ARG A 50 -18.69 9.37 -8.65
C ARG A 50 -19.21 10.08 -7.42
N ASP A 51 -20.23 9.52 -6.77
CA ASP A 51 -20.81 10.11 -5.57
C ASP A 51 -19.82 10.06 -4.39
N VAL A 52 -19.06 8.97 -4.24
CA VAL A 52 -17.99 8.85 -3.26
C VAL A 52 -16.87 9.84 -3.52
N LEU A 53 -16.42 9.96 -4.77
CA LEU A 53 -15.37 10.90 -5.13
C LEU A 53 -15.81 12.35 -4.92
N ALA A 54 -17.06 12.70 -5.28
CA ALA A 54 -17.62 14.01 -5.02
C ALA A 54 -17.66 14.32 -3.50
N PHE A 55 -18.11 13.38 -2.69
CA PHE A 55 -18.09 13.52 -1.24
C PHE A 55 -16.66 13.77 -0.71
N LEU A 56 -15.67 12.99 -1.13
CA LEU A 56 -14.28 13.15 -0.70
C LEU A 56 -13.69 14.49 -1.19
N ASP A 57 -14.09 14.93 -2.37
CA ASP A 57 -13.66 16.24 -2.91
C ASP A 57 -14.30 17.41 -2.15
N ASP A 58 -15.56 17.30 -1.78
CA ASP A 58 -16.31 18.33 -1.08
C ASP A 58 -16.01 18.38 0.43
N THR A 59 -15.53 17.29 1.05
CA THR A 59 -15.22 17.26 2.49
C THR A 59 -13.95 18.07 2.79
N PRO A 60 -14.00 19.14 3.62
CA PRO A 60 -12.90 20.09 3.72
C PRO A 60 -11.70 19.57 4.54
N ASP A 61 -11.92 18.85 5.62
CA ASP A 61 -10.91 18.51 6.60
C ASP A 61 -10.34 17.08 6.40
N ILE A 62 -9.92 16.79 5.16
CA ILE A 62 -9.33 15.50 4.84
C ILE A 62 -8.02 15.64 4.05
N TRP A 63 -7.07 14.80 4.40
CA TRP A 63 -5.88 14.54 3.61
C TRP A 63 -6.11 13.33 2.71
N LEU A 64 -6.18 13.55 1.40
CA LEU A 64 -6.22 12.47 0.41
C LEU A 64 -4.81 11.99 0.15
N THR A 65 -4.53 10.75 0.49
CA THR A 65 -3.16 10.24 0.50
C THR A 65 -3.08 8.79 0.01
N THR A 66 -1.90 8.36 -0.28
CA THR A 66 -1.60 6.95 -0.53
C THR A 66 -1.18 6.26 0.77
N TRP A 67 -1.28 4.93 0.82
CA TRP A 67 -0.75 4.17 1.95
C TRP A 67 0.73 4.43 2.20
N GLY A 68 1.51 4.61 1.12
CA GLY A 68 2.93 4.91 1.20
C GLY A 68 3.21 6.26 1.84
N GLU A 69 2.49 7.31 1.43
CA GLU A 69 2.59 8.64 2.02
C GLU A 69 2.16 8.66 3.48
N ALA A 70 1.00 8.06 3.80
CA ALA A 70 0.51 7.97 5.17
C ALA A 70 1.54 7.24 6.07
N TRP A 71 2.10 6.14 5.59
CA TRP A 71 3.13 5.41 6.29
C TRP A 71 4.44 6.20 6.42
N SER A 72 4.88 6.89 5.37
CA SER A 72 6.05 7.75 5.39
C SER A 72 5.90 8.87 6.41
N ALA A 73 4.78 9.59 6.38
CA ALA A 73 4.50 10.65 7.34
C ALA A 73 4.47 10.13 8.78
N TRP A 74 3.79 9.01 9.02
CA TRP A 74 3.72 8.38 10.33
C TRP A 74 5.08 7.89 10.84
N SER A 75 5.91 7.32 9.95
CA SER A 75 7.26 6.88 10.28
C SER A 75 8.18 8.08 10.53
N ALA A 76 8.14 9.07 9.65
CA ALA A 76 8.91 10.30 9.76
C ALA A 76 8.60 11.05 11.08
N LYS A 77 7.34 11.08 11.48
CA LYS A 77 6.89 11.72 12.72
C LYS A 77 7.68 11.30 13.97
N ARG A 78 8.20 10.08 14.01
CA ARG A 78 8.99 9.57 15.12
C ARG A 78 10.48 9.89 15.01
N CYS A 79 10.94 10.11 13.78
CA CYS A 79 12.34 10.23 13.43
C CYS A 79 12.81 11.66 13.24
N TYR A 80 11.90 12.64 13.28
CA TYR A 80 12.25 14.02 13.09
C TYR A 80 12.01 14.86 14.32
N GLU A 81 12.92 15.79 14.54
CA GLU A 81 12.87 16.92 15.46
C GLU A 81 13.11 18.19 14.65
N TYR A 82 13.17 19.32 15.28
CA TYR A 82 13.37 20.59 14.60
C TYR A 82 14.35 21.46 15.39
N GLN A 83 15.00 22.36 14.66
CA GLN A 83 15.70 23.51 15.23
C GLN A 83 15.10 24.77 14.68
N HIS A 84 15.13 25.84 15.47
CA HIS A 84 14.67 27.14 15.05
C HIS A 84 15.52 28.24 15.66
N GLU A 85 15.63 29.34 14.95
CA GLU A 85 16.34 30.54 15.37
C GLU A 85 15.60 31.75 14.81
N ALA A 86 15.45 32.81 15.61
CA ALA A 86 14.88 34.06 15.15
C ALA A 86 15.95 35.15 15.07
N ASN A 87 15.90 35.90 13.99
CA ASN A 87 16.79 37.05 13.75
C ASN A 87 15.96 38.24 13.30
N GLU A 88 16.42 39.44 13.72
CA GLU A 88 15.80 40.68 13.29
C GLU A 88 16.45 41.19 12.01
N VAL A 89 15.64 41.39 10.96
CA VAL A 89 16.09 41.90 9.67
C VAL A 89 15.14 43.00 9.19
N ARG A 90 15.64 44.25 9.14
CA ARG A 90 14.86 45.40 8.63
C ARG A 90 13.49 45.59 9.30
N GLU A 91 13.46 45.57 10.62
CA GLU A 91 12.22 45.72 11.41
C GLU A 91 11.21 44.54 11.22
N GLN A 92 11.68 43.43 10.76
CA GLN A 92 10.92 42.20 10.63
C GLN A 92 11.60 41.07 11.43
N THR A 93 10.82 40.21 12.04
CA THR A 93 11.32 38.97 12.62
C THR A 93 11.38 37.88 11.55
N VAL A 94 12.55 37.28 11.37
CA VAL A 94 12.76 36.16 10.46
C VAL A 94 13.10 34.94 11.31
N ILE A 95 12.22 33.92 11.26
CA ILE A 95 12.41 32.64 11.95
C ILE A 95 12.95 31.67 10.94
N THR A 96 14.17 31.19 11.14
CA THR A 96 14.72 30.05 10.41
C THR A 96 14.26 28.78 11.11
N PHE A 97 13.53 27.94 10.40
CA PHE A 97 13.02 26.66 10.90
C PHE A 97 13.58 25.51 10.08
N VAL A 98 14.15 24.50 10.75
CA VAL A 98 14.82 23.37 10.11
C VAL A 98 14.33 22.06 10.72
N PRO A 99 13.57 21.25 9.98
CA PRO A 99 13.31 19.88 10.37
C PRO A 99 14.60 19.04 10.29
N LEU A 100 14.93 18.34 11.35
CA LEU A 100 16.15 17.54 11.47
C LEU A 100 15.81 16.08 11.77
N GLN A 101 16.63 15.20 11.20
CA GLN A 101 16.51 13.77 11.50
C GLN A 101 17.22 13.44 12.82
N LYS A 102 16.56 12.69 13.69
CA LYS A 102 17.15 12.15 14.91
C LYS A 102 18.26 11.16 14.58
N GLU A 103 19.38 11.23 15.26
CA GLU A 103 20.51 10.35 15.08
C GLU A 103 20.11 8.86 15.20
N ALA A 104 19.23 8.54 16.15
CA ALA A 104 18.72 7.19 16.36
C ALA A 104 17.97 6.59 15.16
N CYS A 105 17.55 7.41 14.20
CA CYS A 105 16.83 6.99 13.00
C CYS A 105 17.70 6.97 11.74
N THR A 106 18.98 7.26 11.84
CA THR A 106 19.87 7.37 10.67
C THR A 106 19.94 6.05 9.88
N SER A 107 19.98 4.91 10.57
CA SER A 107 19.98 3.60 9.93
C SER A 107 18.66 3.21 9.26
N LEU A 108 17.56 3.89 9.61
CA LEU A 108 16.24 3.65 9.03
C LEU A 108 15.98 4.55 7.81
N ALA A 109 16.69 5.66 7.71
CA ALA A 109 16.44 6.69 6.72
C ALA A 109 17.04 6.37 5.35
N GLU A 110 18.08 5.55 5.28
CA GLU A 110 18.74 5.21 4.02
C GLU A 110 17.77 4.52 3.04
N ASP A 111 16.80 3.78 3.58
CA ASP A 111 15.86 3.00 2.78
C ASP A 111 14.44 3.59 2.72
N LEU A 112 14.17 4.71 3.42
CA LEU A 112 12.81 5.23 3.55
C LEU A 112 12.57 6.48 2.70
N PRO A 113 11.44 6.57 1.98
CA PRO A 113 11.08 7.76 1.21
C PRO A 113 10.54 8.85 2.15
N TRP A 114 11.44 9.62 2.77
CA TRP A 114 11.09 10.76 3.61
C TRP A 114 10.67 11.99 2.79
N ASN A 115 9.90 11.81 1.76
CA ASN A 115 9.51 12.82 0.79
C ASN A 115 8.09 13.37 1.02
N VAL A 116 7.47 13.01 2.13
CA VAL A 116 6.18 13.56 2.52
C VAL A 116 6.41 14.68 3.52
N PRO A 117 5.88 15.89 3.29
CA PRO A 117 6.02 16.99 4.22
C PRO A 117 5.33 16.69 5.55
N LEU A 118 6.00 17.02 6.63
CA LEU A 118 5.42 17.04 7.97
C LEU A 118 4.85 18.41 8.24
N THR A 119 3.73 18.47 8.95
CA THR A 119 3.05 19.72 9.29
C THR A 119 3.35 20.12 10.73
N TRP A 120 3.81 21.33 10.89
CA TRP A 120 4.15 21.97 12.15
C TRP A 120 3.20 23.11 12.44
N LEU A 121 2.86 23.31 13.71
CA LEU A 121 2.01 24.38 14.18
C LEU A 121 2.85 25.35 15.00
N LEU A 122 2.90 26.59 14.59
CA LEU A 122 3.65 27.65 15.27
C LEU A 122 2.67 28.73 15.73
N ASP A 123 2.74 29.09 17.02
CA ASP A 123 2.16 30.34 17.51
C ASP A 123 3.10 31.48 17.14
N VAL A 124 2.60 32.48 16.48
CA VAL A 124 3.34 33.66 16.08
C VAL A 124 2.71 34.96 16.69
N SER A 125 2.10 34.80 17.87
CA SER A 125 1.48 35.89 18.64
C SER A 125 0.49 36.73 17.84
N ASN A 126 -0.30 36.09 16.99
CA ASN A 126 -1.28 36.71 16.07
C ASN A 126 -0.67 37.66 15.01
N GLU A 127 0.64 37.67 14.88
CA GLU A 127 1.29 38.46 13.82
C GLU A 127 1.08 37.83 12.46
N LYS A 128 1.01 38.68 11.44
CA LYS A 128 0.83 38.18 10.07
C LYS A 128 2.14 37.69 9.49
N VAL A 129 2.11 36.47 8.99
CA VAL A 129 3.18 35.92 8.17
C VAL A 129 3.18 36.65 6.83
N HIS A 130 4.31 37.25 6.48
CA HIS A 130 4.52 37.94 5.21
C HIS A 130 4.86 36.96 4.10
N ALA A 131 5.83 36.09 4.35
CA ALA A 131 6.30 35.09 3.41
C ALA A 131 6.95 33.93 4.15
N VAL A 132 6.96 32.79 3.52
CA VAL A 132 7.77 31.63 3.92
C VAL A 132 8.58 31.20 2.70
N SER A 133 9.89 31.26 2.79
CA SER A 133 10.78 30.91 1.68
C SER A 133 11.72 29.76 2.07
N THR A 134 12.13 28.96 1.10
CA THR A 134 13.17 27.94 1.31
C THR A 134 14.54 28.61 1.48
N ASP A 135 15.34 28.10 2.42
CA ASP A 135 16.68 28.58 2.64
C ASP A 135 17.57 28.38 1.41
N GLY A 136 18.36 29.40 1.07
CA GLY A 136 19.25 29.41 -0.10
C GLY A 136 18.56 29.63 -1.47
N THR A 137 17.25 29.71 -1.52
CA THR A 137 16.51 30.15 -2.71
C THR A 137 15.52 31.23 -2.33
N SER A 138 15.38 32.28 -3.14
CA SER A 138 14.36 33.31 -2.92
C SER A 138 12.96 32.86 -3.38
N THR A 139 12.71 31.56 -3.37
CA THR A 139 11.43 31.00 -3.83
C THR A 139 10.49 30.88 -2.64
N ASP A 140 9.41 31.64 -2.67
CA ASP A 140 8.36 31.56 -1.66
C ASP A 140 7.62 30.23 -1.75
N LEU A 141 7.34 29.62 -0.60
CA LEU A 141 6.45 28.49 -0.52
C LEU A 141 5.00 28.90 -0.78
N PRO A 142 4.22 28.08 -1.48
CA PRO A 142 2.83 28.39 -1.80
C PRO A 142 1.94 28.43 -0.55
N ASN A 143 0.88 29.22 -0.61
CA ASN A 143 -0.23 29.08 0.32
C ASN A 143 -1.00 27.80 0.00
N ILE A 144 -1.20 26.94 1.03
CA ILE A 144 -1.84 25.64 0.90
C ILE A 144 -3.15 25.54 1.67
N THR A 145 -3.84 26.67 1.89
CA THR A 145 -5.16 26.66 2.52
C THR A 145 -6.09 25.66 1.82
N GLY A 146 -6.62 24.71 2.59
CA GLY A 146 -7.53 23.69 2.06
C GLY A 146 -6.90 22.65 1.12
N ALA A 147 -5.58 22.62 0.98
CA ALA A 147 -4.93 21.60 0.17
C ALA A 147 -5.13 20.21 0.78
N LYS A 148 -5.61 19.27 -0.02
CA LYS A 148 -5.90 17.89 0.38
C LYS A 148 -4.81 16.90 0.02
N THR A 149 -3.84 17.28 -0.78
CA THR A 149 -2.73 16.42 -1.24
C THR A 149 -1.42 16.96 -0.72
N ALA A 150 -0.53 16.06 -0.29
CA ALA A 150 0.73 16.42 0.35
C ALA A 150 1.63 17.25 -0.57
N GLN A 151 2.00 18.43 -0.10
CA GLN A 151 2.91 19.37 -0.76
C GLN A 151 3.54 20.30 0.27
N GLU A 152 4.67 20.91 -0.05
CA GLU A 152 5.25 21.95 0.79
C GLU A 152 4.46 23.25 0.67
N GLY A 153 4.32 23.94 1.78
CA GLY A 153 3.62 25.21 1.82
C GLY A 153 3.21 25.61 3.23
N TRP A 154 2.45 26.68 3.31
CA TRP A 154 2.00 27.26 4.57
C TRP A 154 0.67 27.96 4.44
N TRP A 155 0.00 28.16 5.56
CA TRP A 155 -1.15 29.05 5.69
C TRP A 155 -1.31 29.45 7.17
N GLN A 156 -2.04 30.50 7.41
CA GLN A 156 -2.28 30.98 8.77
C GLN A 156 -3.76 30.82 9.11
N GLN A 157 -4.03 30.21 10.26
CA GLN A 157 -5.38 30.02 10.80
C GLN A 157 -5.95 31.37 11.27
N GLU A 158 -7.27 31.40 11.50
CA GLU A 158 -7.96 32.59 12.00
C GLU A 158 -7.50 33.00 13.41
N ASP A 159 -7.06 32.01 14.22
CA ASP A 159 -6.50 32.24 15.56
C ASP A 159 -5.05 32.69 15.56
N GLY A 160 -4.48 32.93 14.38
CA GLY A 160 -3.09 33.36 14.22
C GLY A 160 -2.08 32.21 14.10
N THR A 161 -2.45 30.98 14.36
CA THR A 161 -1.53 29.84 14.26
C THR A 161 -1.03 29.64 12.82
N LEU A 162 0.28 29.60 12.64
CA LEU A 162 0.91 29.25 11.37
C LEU A 162 0.94 27.73 11.21
N VAL A 163 0.34 27.24 10.14
CA VAL A 163 0.42 25.87 9.69
C VAL A 163 1.49 25.77 8.60
N LEU A 164 2.57 25.06 8.89
CA LEU A 164 3.73 24.96 8.03
C LEU A 164 3.98 23.49 7.66
N SER A 165 3.89 23.16 6.37
CA SER A 165 4.17 21.82 5.86
C SER A 165 5.47 21.84 5.06
N VAL A 166 6.49 21.12 5.54
CA VAL A 166 7.83 21.08 4.93
C VAL A 166 8.37 19.68 4.88
N VAL A 167 9.09 19.39 3.80
CA VAL A 167 9.81 18.13 3.64
C VAL A 167 11.03 18.13 4.58
N ASN A 168 11.30 16.98 5.11
CA ASN A 168 12.40 16.77 6.04
C ASN A 168 13.77 17.17 5.44
N GLY A 169 14.54 17.89 6.21
CA GLY A 169 15.84 18.42 5.81
C GLY A 169 15.79 19.73 5.00
N HIS A 170 14.61 20.25 4.69
CA HIS A 170 14.49 21.56 4.06
C HIS A 170 14.40 22.66 5.14
N ALA A 171 15.38 23.54 5.16
CA ALA A 171 15.31 24.74 5.98
C ALA A 171 14.39 25.78 5.33
N VAL A 172 13.58 26.44 6.13
CA VAL A 172 12.68 27.52 5.68
C VAL A 172 12.84 28.76 6.54
N ASN A 173 12.67 29.93 5.92
CA ASN A 173 12.68 31.22 6.56
C ASN A 173 11.26 31.79 6.58
N ILE A 174 10.70 31.96 7.78
CA ILE A 174 9.38 32.53 8.02
C ILE A 174 9.57 34.00 8.35
N THR A 175 9.04 34.90 7.51
CA THR A 175 9.14 36.35 7.71
C THR A 175 7.84 36.88 8.27
N LEU A 176 7.92 37.54 9.44
CA LEU A 176 6.81 38.20 10.10
C LEU A 176 6.88 39.72 9.90
N ASN A 177 5.71 40.38 9.82
CA ASN A 177 5.64 41.82 9.53
C ASN A 177 6.06 42.72 10.73
N ALA A 178 6.31 42.16 11.88
CA ALA A 178 6.70 42.91 13.06
C ALA A 178 8.08 42.47 13.57
N SER A 179 8.75 43.35 14.33
CA SER A 179 9.98 43.05 15.00
C SER A 179 9.74 42.54 16.42
N ASN A 180 10.68 41.74 16.92
CA ASN A 180 10.65 41.20 18.30
C ASN A 180 9.38 40.39 18.59
N VAL A 181 8.91 39.59 17.60
CA VAL A 181 7.74 38.74 17.78
C VAL A 181 8.11 37.56 18.66
N GLU A 182 7.33 37.36 19.73
CA GLU A 182 7.38 36.10 20.47
C GLU A 182 6.71 35.01 19.66
N TYR A 183 7.35 33.86 19.58
CA TYR A 183 6.82 32.70 18.86
C TYR A 183 7.16 31.40 19.59
N ASP A 184 6.33 30.38 19.37
CA ASP A 184 6.58 29.03 19.90
C ASP A 184 6.15 27.98 18.92
N VAL A 185 6.82 26.86 18.94
CA VAL A 185 6.41 25.68 18.16
C VAL A 185 5.47 24.85 19.03
N ILE A 186 4.17 25.01 18.82
CA ILE A 186 3.12 24.42 19.65
C ILE A 186 3.12 22.89 19.55
N ALA A 187 3.09 22.39 18.32
CA ALA A 187 2.91 20.96 18.05
C ALA A 187 3.34 20.59 16.63
N ARG A 188 3.38 19.30 16.41
CA ARG A 188 3.40 18.71 15.08
C ARG A 188 2.05 18.04 14.84
N SER A 189 1.39 18.37 13.75
CA SER A 189 0.11 17.78 13.37
C SER A 189 0.23 16.27 13.14
N ASP A 190 -0.84 15.55 13.37
CA ASP A 190 -0.89 14.13 13.09
C ASP A 190 -0.92 13.82 11.59
N PHE A 191 -1.57 14.68 10.81
CA PHE A 191 -1.69 14.54 9.37
C PHE A 191 -1.25 15.82 8.64
N PHE A 192 -1.09 15.69 7.33
CA PHE A 192 -0.74 16.79 6.45
C PHE A 192 -1.74 17.94 6.60
N ASN A 193 -1.22 19.18 6.55
CA ASN A 193 -1.98 20.43 6.54
C ASN A 193 -2.93 20.62 7.73
N ASN A 194 -2.63 19.98 8.85
CA ASN A 194 -3.44 19.97 10.08
C ASN A 194 -4.87 19.39 9.91
N HIS A 195 -5.07 18.52 8.92
CA HIS A 195 -6.33 17.79 8.77
C HIS A 195 -6.57 16.81 9.93
N SER A 196 -7.83 16.61 10.30
CA SER A 196 -8.22 15.63 11.32
C SER A 196 -8.30 14.21 10.78
N THR A 197 -8.44 14.06 9.47
CA THR A 197 -8.64 12.79 8.81
C THR A 197 -7.68 12.59 7.64
N ALA A 198 -7.07 11.42 7.56
CA ALA A 198 -6.32 10.98 6.39
C ALA A 198 -7.08 9.83 5.71
N VAL A 199 -7.34 9.97 4.42
CA VAL A 199 -8.08 8.98 3.63
C VAL A 199 -7.16 8.38 2.57
N THR A 200 -7.01 7.07 2.61
CA THR A 200 -6.29 6.31 1.58
C THR A 200 -7.26 5.47 0.75
N VAL A 201 -7.05 5.40 -0.54
CA VAL A 201 -7.82 4.55 -1.44
C VAL A 201 -6.89 3.61 -2.20
N ALA A 202 -7.03 2.31 -1.96
CA ALA A 202 -6.35 1.28 -2.72
C ALA A 202 -7.24 0.79 -3.86
N GLY A 203 -6.95 1.24 -5.07
CA GLY A 203 -7.72 0.88 -6.28
C GLY A 203 -7.07 -0.25 -7.07
N HIS A 204 -7.92 -1.07 -7.72
CA HIS A 204 -7.46 -2.21 -8.48
C HIS A 204 -8.42 -2.55 -9.63
N GLN A 205 -7.89 -2.64 -10.83
CA GLN A 205 -8.67 -2.86 -12.06
C GLN A 205 -8.64 -4.28 -12.61
N THR A 206 -8.09 -5.26 -11.90
CA THR A 206 -7.96 -6.60 -12.45
C THR A 206 -8.68 -7.63 -11.61
N THR A 207 -9.34 -8.59 -12.27
CA THR A 207 -9.89 -9.78 -11.64
C THR A 207 -8.82 -10.85 -11.38
N ASP A 208 -7.61 -10.63 -11.88
CA ASP A 208 -6.48 -11.56 -11.76
C ASP A 208 -5.58 -11.15 -10.58
N LEU A 209 -5.81 -11.74 -9.43
CA LEU A 209 -5.04 -11.51 -8.21
C LEU A 209 -3.55 -11.88 -8.36
N PHE A 210 -3.23 -12.88 -9.20
CA PHE A 210 -1.83 -13.26 -9.46
C PHE A 210 -1.10 -12.20 -10.27
N ARG A 211 -1.77 -11.65 -11.28
CA ARG A 211 -1.26 -10.54 -12.08
C ARG A 211 -1.08 -9.28 -11.23
N TRP A 212 -2.01 -9.04 -10.33
CA TRP A 212 -1.93 -7.95 -9.38
C TRP A 212 -0.74 -8.11 -8.44
N ALA A 213 -0.60 -9.26 -7.79
CA ALA A 213 0.53 -9.56 -6.90
C ALA A 213 1.87 -9.42 -7.64
N LYS A 214 1.95 -9.91 -8.89
CA LYS A 214 3.16 -9.80 -9.71
C LYS A 214 3.58 -8.37 -10.00
N ARG A 215 2.63 -7.44 -10.19
CA ARG A 215 2.95 -6.01 -10.41
C ARG A 215 3.70 -5.39 -9.24
N PHE A 216 3.41 -5.80 -8.02
CA PHE A 216 4.14 -5.32 -6.85
C PHE A 216 5.55 -5.91 -6.75
N VAL A 217 5.75 -7.11 -7.24
CA VAL A 217 7.07 -7.74 -7.28
C VAL A 217 7.96 -7.15 -8.39
N ASP A 218 7.38 -6.91 -9.57
CA ASP A 218 8.13 -6.46 -10.74
C ASP A 218 8.38 -4.94 -10.77
N ASN A 219 7.63 -4.16 -9.99
CA ASN A 219 7.73 -2.70 -10.01
C ASN A 219 8.66 -2.19 -8.91
N THR A 220 9.96 -2.23 -9.20
CA THR A 220 11.02 -1.78 -8.29
C THR A 220 11.10 -0.25 -8.14
N GLU A 221 10.46 0.51 -9.05
CA GLU A 221 10.46 1.98 -8.98
C GLU A 221 9.48 2.53 -7.94
N VAL A 222 8.42 1.77 -7.65
CA VAL A 222 7.47 2.14 -6.61
C VAL A 222 8.02 1.67 -5.28
N ARG A 223 8.59 2.57 -4.50
CA ARG A 223 9.12 2.29 -3.14
C ARG A 223 8.10 1.66 -2.19
N PHE A 224 6.87 1.68 -2.56
CA PHE A 224 5.75 0.99 -1.95
C PHE A 224 5.87 -0.53 -2.00
N THR A 225 6.56 -1.04 -3.02
CA THR A 225 6.64 -2.50 -3.27
C THR A 225 7.50 -3.24 -2.26
N TRP A 226 8.45 -2.59 -1.60
CA TRP A 226 9.22 -3.28 -0.58
C TRP A 226 8.38 -3.62 0.66
N LEU A 227 7.31 -2.88 0.93
CA LEU A 227 6.34 -3.18 2.00
C LEU A 227 5.48 -4.40 1.66
N LEU A 228 5.27 -4.63 0.38
CA LEU A 228 4.44 -5.70 -0.19
C LEU A 228 5.28 -6.77 -0.87
N GLN A 229 6.58 -6.60 -0.98
CA GLN A 229 7.44 -7.69 -1.39
C GLN A 229 7.20 -8.84 -0.41
N PRO A 230 6.70 -9.99 -0.86
CA PRO A 230 6.86 -11.19 -0.08
C PRO A 230 8.34 -11.23 0.25
N ARG A 231 8.68 -11.36 1.53
CA ARG A 231 10.07 -11.51 1.94
C ARG A 231 10.67 -12.51 0.98
N VAL A 232 11.51 -12.04 0.07
CA VAL A 232 12.28 -12.96 -0.75
C VAL A 232 13.13 -13.68 0.27
N ALA A 233 12.77 -14.91 0.53
CA ALA A 233 13.45 -15.75 1.48
C ALA A 233 14.89 -15.88 0.97
N GLU A 234 15.76 -15.04 1.49
CA GLU A 234 17.19 -15.18 1.28
C GLU A 234 17.63 -16.40 2.08
N GLY A 235 18.23 -17.36 1.42
CA GLY A 235 18.78 -18.55 2.07
C GLY A 235 17.92 -19.81 1.95
N ALA A 236 17.74 -20.53 3.05
CA ALA A 236 17.11 -21.86 3.07
C ALA A 236 15.66 -21.89 2.51
N ASP A 237 14.96 -20.76 2.54
CA ASP A 237 13.58 -20.71 2.09
C ASP A 237 13.41 -20.54 0.56
N ALA A 238 14.47 -20.16 -0.15
CA ALA A 238 14.40 -19.99 -1.62
C ALA A 238 14.17 -21.32 -2.35
N TRP A 239 14.53 -22.44 -1.78
CA TRP A 239 14.36 -23.77 -2.36
C TRP A 239 13.01 -24.42 -1.99
N ILE A 240 12.29 -23.89 -0.98
CA ILE A 240 11.00 -24.47 -0.51
C ILE A 240 9.98 -24.59 -1.65
N PRO A 241 9.74 -23.60 -2.52
CA PRO A 241 8.81 -23.74 -3.64
C PRO A 241 9.21 -24.89 -4.57
N TYR A 242 10.50 -25.04 -4.84
CA TYR A 242 11.00 -26.11 -5.70
C TYR A 242 10.87 -27.48 -5.03
N ALA A 243 11.09 -27.53 -3.71
CA ALA A 243 10.87 -28.76 -2.94
C ALA A 243 9.41 -29.19 -2.93
N VAL A 244 8.47 -28.25 -2.77
CA VAL A 244 7.03 -28.52 -2.81
C VAL A 244 6.61 -29.04 -4.18
N VAL A 245 7.09 -28.41 -5.26
CA VAL A 245 6.85 -28.90 -6.63
C VAL A 245 7.46 -30.28 -6.82
N GLY A 246 8.69 -30.51 -6.36
CA GLY A 246 9.36 -31.81 -6.46
C GLY A 246 8.63 -32.92 -5.71
N ILE A 247 8.14 -32.65 -4.50
CA ILE A 247 7.32 -33.59 -3.72
C ILE A 247 6.00 -33.88 -4.43
N GLY A 248 5.36 -32.86 -5.00
CA GLY A 248 4.13 -33.01 -5.78
C GLY A 248 4.32 -33.94 -6.97
N VAL A 249 5.36 -33.71 -7.74
CA VAL A 249 5.72 -34.56 -8.90
C VAL A 249 6.01 -35.99 -8.47
N LEU A 250 6.82 -36.16 -7.41
CA LEU A 250 7.14 -37.47 -6.87
C LEU A 250 5.88 -38.24 -6.41
N SER A 251 4.97 -37.54 -5.76
CA SER A 251 3.69 -38.12 -5.30
C SER A 251 2.84 -38.62 -6.45
N VAL A 252 2.81 -37.89 -7.57
CA VAL A 252 2.11 -38.32 -8.80
C VAL A 252 2.74 -39.59 -9.38
N PHE A 253 4.08 -39.64 -9.45
CA PHE A 253 4.77 -40.84 -9.95
C PHE A 253 4.57 -42.05 -9.03
N LEU A 254 4.60 -41.88 -7.71
CA LEU A 254 4.30 -42.96 -6.78
C LEU A 254 2.86 -43.46 -6.93
N MET A 255 1.91 -42.53 -7.07
CA MET A 255 0.50 -42.89 -7.29
C MET A 255 0.32 -43.66 -8.62
N LEU A 256 0.95 -43.22 -9.69
CA LEU A 256 0.92 -43.94 -10.99
C LEU A 256 1.60 -45.30 -10.87
N GLY A 257 2.68 -45.43 -10.10
CA GLY A 257 3.37 -46.70 -9.84
C GLY A 257 2.47 -47.69 -9.07
N VAL A 258 1.77 -47.20 -8.03
CA VAL A 258 0.82 -48.02 -7.27
C VAL A 258 -0.36 -48.47 -8.16
N LEU A 259 -0.96 -47.56 -8.92
CA LEU A 259 -2.06 -47.87 -9.85
C LEU A 259 -1.62 -48.87 -10.92
N GLY A 260 -0.39 -48.73 -11.43
CA GLY A 260 0.17 -49.69 -12.38
C GLY A 260 0.37 -51.07 -11.78
N ARG A 261 0.80 -51.16 -10.49
CA ARG A 261 0.98 -52.44 -9.78
C ARG A 261 -0.37 -53.13 -9.50
N GLU A 262 -1.40 -52.39 -9.20
CA GLU A 262 -2.76 -52.89 -8.95
C GLU A 262 -3.53 -53.19 -10.28
N GLY A 263 -2.89 -53.02 -11.45
CA GLY A 263 -3.51 -53.18 -12.73
C GLY A 263 -4.58 -52.15 -13.08
N LEU A 264 -4.59 -51.04 -12.36
CA LEU A 264 -5.50 -49.94 -12.57
C LEU A 264 -4.74 -48.78 -13.24
N GLY A 265 -5.36 -48.15 -14.23
CA GLY A 265 -4.78 -46.93 -14.87
C GLY A 265 -4.37 -47.18 -16.34
N PRO A 266 -3.72 -46.19 -16.98
CA PRO A 266 -3.43 -46.22 -18.43
C PRO A 266 -2.48 -47.32 -18.87
N TRP A 267 -1.84 -48.04 -17.95
CA TRP A 267 -0.88 -49.10 -18.21
C TRP A 267 -1.51 -50.51 -18.12
N SER A 268 -2.76 -50.65 -17.68
CA SER A 268 -3.44 -51.93 -17.54
C SER A 268 -3.56 -52.67 -18.89
N SER A 269 -3.81 -51.94 -19.99
CA SER A 269 -3.89 -52.50 -21.34
C SER A 269 -2.55 -53.05 -21.87
N LEU A 270 -1.41 -52.59 -21.36
CA LEU A 270 -0.10 -53.12 -21.74
C LEU A 270 0.25 -54.38 -20.95
N ALA A 271 -0.22 -54.52 -19.71
CA ALA A 271 -0.06 -55.77 -18.94
C ALA A 271 -0.90 -56.90 -19.52
N ASP A 272 -2.13 -56.66 -19.95
CA ASP A 272 -3.00 -57.63 -20.60
C ASP A 272 -2.46 -58.09 -21.96
N ARG A 273 -1.79 -57.21 -22.72
CA ARG A 273 -1.13 -57.63 -23.96
C ARG A 273 0.03 -58.60 -23.72
N ARG A 274 0.84 -58.41 -22.71
CA ARG A 274 1.96 -59.32 -22.38
C ARG A 274 1.49 -60.68 -21.83
N LEU A 275 0.38 -60.74 -21.12
CA LEU A 275 -0.23 -61.98 -20.68
C LEU A 275 -0.84 -62.79 -21.83
N ASN A 276 -1.40 -62.13 -22.83
CA ASN A 276 -1.97 -62.76 -23.99
C ASN A 276 -0.92 -63.24 -25.02
N GLU A 277 0.27 -62.63 -25.03
CA GLU A 277 1.39 -63.03 -25.90
C GLU A 277 2.14 -64.28 -25.40
N ASN A 278 2.01 -64.60 -24.11
CA ASN A 278 2.63 -65.76 -23.48
C ASN A 278 1.73 -66.99 -23.29
N GLN A 279 0.49 -66.97 -23.82
CA GLN A 279 -0.30 -68.18 -23.90
C GLN A 279 0.15 -69.00 -25.06
N PRO A 280 0.64 -70.28 -24.83
CA PRO A 280 0.98 -71.18 -25.90
C PRO A 280 -0.29 -71.53 -26.70
N SER A 281 -0.21 -71.30 -27.97
CA SER A 281 -1.26 -71.66 -28.99
C SER A 281 -1.70 -73.12 -28.74
N ALA A 282 -2.87 -73.25 -28.16
CA ALA A 282 -3.54 -74.57 -28.13
C ALA A 282 -4.03 -74.95 -29.52
N ASN A 283 -3.38 -75.92 -30.09
CA ASN A 283 -3.59 -76.45 -31.36
C ASN A 283 -5.02 -77.07 -31.49
N PRO A 284 -5.85 -76.74 -32.49
CA PRO A 284 -7.14 -77.33 -32.71
C PRO A 284 -6.97 -78.57 -33.62
N GLY A 285 -6.85 -79.74 -33.01
CA GLY A 285 -6.81 -80.99 -33.74
C GLY A 285 -7.54 -82.10 -33.03
N LYS A 286 -8.73 -82.33 -33.41
CA LYS A 286 -9.30 -83.63 -33.85
C LYS A 286 -10.82 -83.70 -33.66
N ARG A 287 -11.44 -83.88 -34.78
CA ARG A 287 -12.77 -84.43 -35.04
C ARG A 287 -13.18 -85.54 -34.11
N SER A 288 -14.44 -85.65 -33.80
CA SER A 288 -15.22 -86.87 -34.12
C SER A 288 -16.73 -86.54 -34.25
N LEU A 289 -17.27 -86.99 -35.33
CA LEU A 289 -18.65 -87.19 -35.65
C LEU A 289 -19.35 -88.17 -34.70
N HIS A 290 -20.58 -87.95 -34.38
CA HIS A 290 -21.73 -88.90 -34.40
C HIS A 290 -22.97 -88.04 -34.07
N ALA A 291 -23.86 -87.89 -34.92
CA ALA A 291 -25.04 -88.53 -35.45
C ALA A 291 -26.08 -88.98 -34.42
N ASN A 292 -27.31 -88.63 -34.81
CA ASN A 292 -28.61 -89.14 -34.44
C ASN A 292 -29.35 -88.50 -33.28
N GLU A 293 -30.44 -88.05 -33.55
CA GLU A 293 -31.84 -88.50 -33.87
C GLU A 293 -32.79 -88.23 -32.69
N GLU A 294 -33.90 -87.67 -33.08
CA GLU A 294 -35.25 -87.82 -32.48
C GLU A 294 -35.69 -86.99 -31.28
N GLY A 295 -36.84 -86.31 -31.60
CA GLY A 295 -37.81 -85.81 -30.63
C GLY A 295 -38.40 -84.45 -30.99
#